data_98070375528982fa426d122b6ef112c0
#
_entry.id   98070375528982fa426d122b6ef112c0
#
_cell.length_a   1.000
_cell.length_b   1.000
_cell.length_c   1.000
_cell.angle_alpha   90.00
_cell.angle_beta   90.00
_cell.angle_gamma   90.00
#
_symmetry.space_group_name_H-M   'P 1'
#
loop_
_entity.id
_entity.type
_entity.pdbx_description
1 polymer ?
#
loop_
_entity_poly.entity_id
_entity_poly.type
_entity_poly.pdbx_seq_one_letter_code
_entity_poly.pdbx_strand_id
1 'polypeptide(L)'
;MNKTKKRFLVFGLCPGIWFLLAIFPYFRWFGKVSFVSFCLSGIYIAIFGNKPYLWLGFWGGLLDVYKGNTLGPYFTGFLCMGWLMSKTRHKFIPNFPNQIILSFLAILFLHGWGYGWEVIFDLNKNVYKIKEVLTFALIGACLTPFIFKFYNVLAQDVY
;
A
#
# COMPACT_ATOMS: atom_id res chain seq x y z
N MET A 1 -11.52 -11.18 21.80
CA MET A 1 -12.05 -10.92 20.43
C MET A 1 -11.65 -12.08 19.53
N ASN A 2 -12.57 -12.63 18.72
CA ASN A 2 -12.29 -13.77 17.83
C ASN A 2 -11.20 -13.41 16.81
N LYS A 3 -10.26 -14.33 16.50
CA LYS A 3 -9.16 -14.13 15.51
C LYS A 3 -9.65 -13.59 14.16
N THR A 4 -10.81 -14.05 13.70
CA THR A 4 -11.41 -13.59 12.44
C THR A 4 -11.81 -12.12 12.48
N LYS A 5 -12.40 -11.66 13.60
CA LYS A 5 -12.78 -10.25 13.79
C LYS A 5 -11.55 -9.34 13.85
N LYS A 6 -10.46 -9.77 14.52
CA LYS A 6 -9.20 -9.03 14.55
C LYS A 6 -8.57 -8.92 13.16
N ARG A 7 -8.55 -9.99 12.36
CA ARG A 7 -8.05 -9.95 10.97
C ARG A 7 -8.83 -8.97 10.11
N PHE A 8 -10.16 -8.97 10.21
CA PHE A 8 -10.99 -8.02 9.49
C PHE A 8 -10.70 -6.57 9.90
N LEU A 9 -10.48 -6.32 11.19
CA LEU A 9 -10.13 -4.99 11.68
C LEU A 9 -8.76 -4.53 11.12
N VAL A 10 -7.74 -5.37 11.21
CA VAL A 10 -6.36 -5.02 10.79
C VAL A 10 -6.25 -4.89 9.27
N PHE A 11 -6.83 -5.81 8.50
CA PHE A 11 -6.65 -5.87 7.04
C PHE A 11 -7.78 -5.22 6.24
N GLY A 12 -8.91 -5.00 6.87
CA GLY A 12 -10.08 -4.34 6.28
C GLY A 12 -10.26 -2.91 6.79
N LEU A 13 -10.60 -2.74 8.06
CA LEU A 13 -10.97 -1.42 8.58
C LEU A 13 -9.82 -0.40 8.59
N CYS A 14 -8.60 -0.80 9.03
CA CYS A 14 -7.50 0.15 9.12
C CYS A 14 -7.07 0.71 7.75
N PRO A 15 -6.86 -0.10 6.70
CA PRO A 15 -6.62 0.44 5.37
C PRO A 15 -7.80 1.26 4.85
N GLY A 16 -9.04 0.85 5.19
CA GLY A 16 -10.24 1.58 4.82
C GLY A 16 -10.29 3.00 5.39
N ILE A 17 -9.88 3.18 6.64
CA ILE A 17 -9.79 4.51 7.26
C ILE A 17 -8.77 5.37 6.50
N TRP A 18 -7.57 4.84 6.21
CA TRP A 18 -6.55 5.56 5.45
C TRP A 18 -7.03 5.89 4.03
N PHE A 19 -7.73 4.96 3.38
CA PHE A 19 -8.34 5.18 2.08
C PHE A 19 -9.38 6.30 2.11
N LEU A 20 -10.31 6.29 3.07
CA LEU A 20 -11.30 7.35 3.23
C LEU A 20 -10.64 8.71 3.49
N LEU A 21 -9.64 8.77 4.37
CA LEU A 21 -8.89 9.99 4.65
C LEU A 21 -8.11 10.50 3.43
N ALA A 22 -7.67 9.62 2.54
CA ALA A 22 -7.00 10.00 1.30
C ALA A 22 -7.97 10.59 0.26
N ILE A 23 -9.23 10.18 0.28
CA ILE A 23 -10.29 10.66 -0.62
C ILE A 23 -10.80 12.05 -0.20
N PHE A 24 -10.84 12.35 1.10
CA PHE A 24 -11.35 13.62 1.58
C PHE A 24 -10.41 14.80 1.23
N PRO A 25 -10.85 15.76 0.41
CA PRO A 25 -9.97 16.79 -0.20
C PRO A 25 -9.61 17.95 0.74
N TYR A 26 -10.04 17.94 2.00
CA TYR A 26 -9.94 19.10 2.90
C TYR A 26 -8.52 19.58 3.20
N PHE A 27 -7.52 18.69 3.09
CA PHE A 27 -6.11 19.08 3.28
C PHE A 27 -5.21 18.38 2.26
N ARG A 28 -4.71 19.15 1.30
CA ARG A 28 -3.86 18.65 0.21
C ARG A 28 -2.64 17.85 0.68
N TRP A 29 -2.03 18.25 1.79
CA TRP A 29 -0.92 17.52 2.43
C TRP A 29 -1.39 16.28 3.17
N PHE A 30 -2.50 16.39 3.89
CA PHE A 30 -3.07 15.28 4.65
C PHE A 30 -3.52 14.13 3.72
N GLY A 31 -4.08 14.46 2.55
CA GLY A 31 -4.42 13.47 1.54
C GLY A 31 -3.21 12.69 1.02
N LYS A 32 -2.07 13.37 0.82
CA LYS A 32 -0.82 12.72 0.41
C LYS A 32 -0.30 11.74 1.48
N VAL A 33 -0.24 12.17 2.72
CA VAL A 33 0.19 11.33 3.87
C VAL A 33 -0.75 10.14 4.05
N SER A 34 -2.05 10.36 3.97
CA SER A 34 -3.05 9.30 4.08
C SER A 34 -2.95 8.28 2.95
N PHE A 35 -2.71 8.73 1.72
CA PHE A 35 -2.49 7.85 0.58
C PHE A 35 -1.22 6.99 0.76
N VAL A 36 -0.12 7.59 1.22
CA VAL A 36 1.10 6.84 1.54
C VAL A 36 0.86 5.84 2.66
N SER A 37 0.12 6.23 3.71
CA SER A 37 -0.25 5.33 4.82
C SER A 37 -1.13 4.16 4.34
N PHE A 38 -2.02 4.42 3.39
CA PHE A 38 -2.79 3.38 2.71
C PHE A 38 -1.88 2.40 1.95
N CYS A 39 -0.92 2.90 1.16
CA CYS A 39 0.06 2.05 0.47
C CYS A 39 0.91 1.23 1.45
N LEU A 40 1.37 1.84 2.56
CA LEU A 40 2.10 1.13 3.62
C LEU A 40 1.26 0.05 4.29
N SER A 41 -0.03 0.27 4.46
CA SER A 41 -0.96 -0.74 4.94
C SER A 41 -1.02 -1.94 3.99
N GLY A 42 -1.06 -1.69 2.68
CA GLY A 42 -0.97 -2.73 1.64
C GLY A 42 0.35 -3.52 1.73
N ILE A 43 1.48 -2.84 1.91
CA ILE A 43 2.79 -3.47 2.09
C ILE A 43 2.80 -4.32 3.36
N TYR A 44 2.27 -3.82 4.48
CA TYR A 44 2.14 -4.58 5.71
C TYR A 44 1.31 -5.86 5.51
N ILE A 45 0.17 -5.77 4.82
CA ILE A 45 -0.67 -6.91 4.47
C ILE A 45 0.09 -7.90 3.58
N ALA A 46 0.88 -7.42 2.63
CA ALA A 46 1.68 -8.26 1.74
C ALA A 46 2.72 -9.10 2.50
N ILE A 47 3.34 -8.50 3.52
CA ILE A 47 4.40 -9.14 4.33
C ILE A 47 3.80 -10.09 5.38
N PHE A 48 2.82 -9.61 6.14
CA PHE A 48 2.32 -10.30 7.33
C PHE A 48 0.96 -10.97 7.14
N GLY A 49 0.25 -10.67 6.05
CA GLY A 49 -1.10 -11.19 5.81
C GLY A 49 -1.12 -12.69 5.49
N ASN A 50 -2.09 -13.40 6.07
CA ASN A 50 -2.47 -14.72 5.61
C ASN A 50 -3.48 -14.57 4.46
N LYS A 51 -3.14 -15.01 3.25
CA LYS A 51 -3.88 -14.76 2.00
C LYS A 51 -3.88 -13.27 1.59
N PRO A 52 -2.70 -12.65 1.46
CA PRO A 52 -2.60 -11.21 1.19
C PRO A 52 -3.30 -10.79 -0.11
N TYR A 53 -3.33 -11.68 -1.11
CA TYR A 53 -3.90 -11.39 -2.44
C TYR A 53 -5.36 -10.96 -2.42
N LEU A 54 -6.19 -11.53 -1.52
CA LEU A 54 -7.60 -11.15 -1.41
C LEU A 54 -7.75 -9.69 -0.97
N TRP A 55 -7.01 -9.30 0.05
CA TRP A 55 -7.05 -7.93 0.57
C TRP A 55 -6.40 -6.93 -0.38
N LEU A 56 -5.27 -7.29 -0.97
CA LEU A 56 -4.56 -6.45 -1.92
C LEU A 56 -5.35 -6.25 -3.20
N GLY A 57 -5.96 -7.31 -3.73
CA GLY A 57 -6.86 -7.21 -4.87
C GLY A 57 -8.07 -6.33 -4.58
N PHE A 58 -8.71 -6.51 -3.43
CA PHE A 58 -9.85 -5.68 -3.01
C PHE A 58 -9.47 -4.19 -2.93
N TRP A 59 -8.38 -3.86 -2.23
CA TRP A 59 -7.96 -2.47 -2.06
C TRP A 59 -7.42 -1.84 -3.35
N GLY A 60 -6.69 -2.61 -4.15
CA GLY A 60 -6.22 -2.16 -5.47
C GLY A 60 -7.38 -1.90 -6.43
N GLY A 61 -8.38 -2.79 -6.44
CA GLY A 61 -9.59 -2.61 -7.25
C GLY A 61 -10.43 -1.40 -6.83
N LEU A 62 -10.59 -1.17 -5.51
CA LEU A 62 -11.27 0.05 -5.01
C LEU A 62 -10.53 1.32 -5.43
N LEU A 63 -9.20 1.31 -5.41
CA LEU A 63 -8.42 2.45 -5.82
C LEU A 63 -8.53 2.73 -7.32
N ASP A 64 -8.60 1.68 -8.15
CA ASP A 64 -8.86 1.83 -9.58
C ASP A 64 -10.23 2.45 -9.85
N VAL A 65 -11.28 1.95 -9.20
CA VAL A 65 -12.64 2.50 -9.30
C VAL A 65 -12.67 3.97 -8.85
N TYR A 66 -12.02 4.29 -7.73
CA TYR A 66 -11.97 5.66 -7.23
C TYR A 66 -11.29 6.62 -8.21
N LYS A 67 -10.21 6.19 -8.87
CA LYS A 67 -9.50 7.00 -9.86
C LYS A 67 -10.18 7.04 -11.23
N GLY A 68 -11.31 6.35 -11.39
CA GLY A 68 -12.04 6.25 -12.66
C GLY A 68 -11.29 5.44 -13.72
N ASN A 69 -10.36 4.60 -13.29
CA ASN A 69 -9.70 3.63 -14.16
C ASN A 69 -10.57 2.39 -14.28
N THR A 70 -10.54 1.75 -15.45
CA THR A 70 -10.93 0.35 -15.55
C THR A 70 -10.02 -0.48 -14.64
N LEU A 71 -10.53 -1.56 -14.01
CA LEU A 71 -9.73 -2.47 -13.18
C LEU A 71 -8.39 -2.78 -13.87
N GLY A 72 -7.30 -2.26 -13.35
CA GLY A 72 -6.03 -2.39 -14.03
C GLY A 72 -4.79 -2.03 -13.19
N PRO A 73 -4.34 -0.78 -13.20
CA PRO A 73 -3.02 -0.43 -12.72
C PRO A 73 -2.81 -0.70 -11.22
N TYR A 74 -3.74 -0.32 -10.38
CA TYR A 74 -3.58 -0.52 -8.93
C TYR A 74 -3.93 -1.93 -8.51
N PHE A 75 -4.96 -2.54 -9.10
CA PHE A 75 -5.32 -3.93 -8.85
C PHE A 75 -4.14 -4.86 -9.16
N THR A 76 -3.61 -4.78 -10.37
CA THR A 76 -2.47 -5.62 -10.80
C THR A 76 -1.18 -5.26 -10.07
N GLY A 77 -0.92 -3.97 -9.83
CA GLY A 77 0.26 -3.50 -9.08
C GLY A 77 0.29 -4.03 -7.65
N PHE A 78 -0.83 -3.97 -6.93
CA PHE A 78 -0.92 -4.52 -5.58
C PHE A 78 -0.80 -6.04 -5.56
N LEU A 79 -1.35 -6.75 -6.54
CA LEU A 79 -1.19 -8.21 -6.65
C LEU A 79 0.27 -8.61 -6.93
N CYS A 80 0.92 -7.93 -7.88
CA CYS A 80 2.34 -8.17 -8.19
C CYS A 80 3.23 -7.86 -6.98
N MET A 81 2.98 -6.73 -6.30
CA MET A 81 3.67 -6.39 -5.06
C MET A 81 3.48 -7.48 -4.00
N GLY A 82 2.24 -7.94 -3.79
CA GLY A 82 1.93 -9.00 -2.86
C GLY A 82 2.67 -10.30 -3.17
N TRP A 83 2.77 -10.65 -4.45
CA TRP A 83 3.52 -11.82 -4.90
C TRP A 83 5.02 -11.69 -4.62
N LEU A 84 5.63 -10.55 -4.97
CA LEU A 84 7.05 -10.28 -4.71
C LEU A 84 7.35 -10.32 -3.21
N MET A 85 6.52 -9.64 -2.40
CA MET A 85 6.70 -9.57 -0.95
C MET A 85 6.52 -10.93 -0.29
N SER A 86 5.57 -11.75 -0.73
CA SER A 86 5.35 -13.09 -0.16
C SER A 86 6.55 -14.01 -0.38
N LYS A 87 7.27 -13.87 -1.48
CA LYS A 87 8.51 -14.63 -1.75
C LYS A 87 9.71 -14.12 -0.95
N THR A 88 9.75 -12.83 -0.66
CA THR A 88 10.92 -12.20 -0.01
C THR A 88 10.74 -12.05 1.50
N ARG A 89 9.52 -12.24 2.04
CA ARG A 89 9.20 -12.02 3.46
C ARG A 89 10.16 -12.70 4.43
N HIS A 90 10.58 -13.93 4.15
CA HIS A 90 11.47 -14.69 5.02
C HIS A 90 12.89 -14.08 5.14
N LYS A 91 13.31 -13.28 4.18
CA LYS A 91 14.64 -12.64 4.14
C LYS A 91 14.64 -11.25 4.80
N PHE A 92 13.50 -10.56 4.86
CA PHE A 92 13.44 -9.13 5.19
C PHE A 92 12.71 -8.79 6.48
N ILE A 93 11.98 -9.75 7.08
CA ILE A 93 11.08 -9.47 8.22
C ILE A 93 11.78 -9.05 9.52
N PRO A 94 12.97 -9.56 9.93
CA PRO A 94 13.43 -9.33 11.31
C PRO A 94 14.00 -7.93 11.56
N ASN A 95 14.47 -7.20 10.54
CA ASN A 95 15.25 -5.98 10.76
C ASN A 95 14.48 -4.72 10.32
N PHE A 96 14.37 -3.77 11.24
CA PHE A 96 13.75 -2.48 11.06
C PHE A 96 14.27 -1.68 9.83
N PRO A 97 15.59 -1.54 9.59
CA PRO A 97 16.09 -0.87 8.40
C PRO A 97 15.66 -1.55 7.10
N ASN A 98 15.55 -2.87 7.08
CA ASN A 98 15.09 -3.60 5.92
C ASN A 98 13.62 -3.30 5.58
N GLN A 99 12.77 -3.09 6.60
CA GLN A 99 11.37 -2.71 6.39
C GLN A 99 11.25 -1.33 5.74
N ILE A 100 12.09 -0.37 6.13
CA ILE A 100 12.14 0.98 5.54
C ILE A 100 12.55 0.91 4.07
N ILE A 101 13.64 0.20 3.76
CA ILE A 101 14.14 0.04 2.39
C ILE A 101 13.10 -0.66 1.53
N LEU A 102 12.49 -1.73 2.06
CA LEU A 102 11.48 -2.49 1.35
C LEU A 102 10.24 -1.65 1.05
N SER A 103 9.79 -0.84 2.00
CA SER A 103 8.65 0.08 1.82
C SER A 103 8.96 1.17 0.80
N PHE A 104 10.17 1.72 0.82
CA PHE A 104 10.62 2.69 -0.16
C PHE A 104 10.58 2.09 -1.58
N LEU A 105 11.18 0.91 -1.76
CA LEU A 105 11.19 0.21 -3.05
C LEU A 105 9.79 -0.19 -3.51
N ALA A 106 8.92 -0.62 -2.59
CA ALA A 106 7.54 -0.99 -2.93
C ALA A 106 6.70 0.20 -3.40
N ILE A 107 6.87 1.37 -2.79
CA ILE A 107 6.18 2.60 -3.22
C ILE A 107 6.69 3.02 -4.60
N LEU A 108 8.01 2.98 -4.83
CA LEU A 108 8.58 3.23 -6.15
C LEU A 108 8.05 2.25 -7.20
N PHE A 109 7.95 0.97 -6.85
CA PHE A 109 7.42 -0.06 -7.73
C PHE A 109 5.95 0.23 -8.09
N LEU A 110 5.09 0.53 -7.12
CA LEU A 110 3.67 0.83 -7.38
C LEU A 110 3.50 2.04 -8.32
N HIS A 111 4.30 3.09 -8.13
CA HIS A 111 4.26 4.26 -9.01
C HIS A 111 4.83 3.96 -10.40
N GLY A 112 5.94 3.23 -10.47
CA GLY A 112 6.52 2.80 -11.74
C GLY A 112 5.60 1.87 -12.52
N TRP A 113 4.90 0.98 -11.82
CA TRP A 113 3.90 0.09 -12.40
C TRP A 113 2.73 0.88 -13.00
N GLY A 114 2.19 1.85 -12.24
CA GLY A 114 1.13 2.74 -12.73
C GLY A 114 1.57 3.53 -13.97
N TYR A 115 2.77 4.08 -13.96
CA TYR A 115 3.34 4.76 -15.13
C TYR A 115 3.50 3.83 -16.34
N GLY A 116 4.04 2.63 -16.13
CA GLY A 116 4.16 1.63 -17.20
C GLY A 116 2.81 1.28 -17.83
N TRP A 117 1.78 1.17 -17.00
CA TRP A 117 0.41 0.91 -17.47
C TRP A 117 -0.13 2.07 -18.32
N GLU A 118 0.07 3.32 -17.87
CA GLU A 118 -0.33 4.51 -18.63
C GLU A 118 0.36 4.60 -19.99
N VAL A 119 1.65 4.27 -20.04
CA VAL A 119 2.43 4.24 -21.31
C VAL A 119 1.95 3.14 -22.25
N ILE A 120 1.68 1.93 -21.73
CA ILE A 120 1.26 0.78 -22.56
C ILE A 120 -0.11 1.01 -23.18
N PHE A 121 -1.03 1.61 -22.42
CA PHE A 121 -2.41 1.81 -22.86
C PHE A 121 -2.71 3.21 -23.38
N ASP A 122 -1.68 4.03 -23.60
CA ASP A 122 -1.76 5.41 -24.13
C ASP A 122 -2.81 6.28 -23.39
N LEU A 123 -2.89 6.09 -22.08
CA LEU A 123 -3.89 6.74 -21.23
C LEU A 123 -3.57 8.21 -20.93
N ASN A 124 -2.61 8.82 -21.56
CA ASN A 124 -2.20 10.24 -21.66
C ASN A 124 -2.61 11.17 -20.46
N LYS A 125 -2.75 10.63 -19.26
CA LYS A 125 -3.47 11.31 -18.19
C LYS A 125 -2.62 12.02 -17.16
N ASN A 126 -1.34 11.74 -17.01
CA ASN A 126 -0.48 12.55 -16.13
C ASN A 126 0.99 12.17 -16.30
N VAL A 127 1.78 13.14 -16.72
CA VAL A 127 3.24 13.06 -16.57
C VAL A 127 3.54 12.96 -15.07
N TYR A 128 3.80 11.76 -14.57
CA TYR A 128 4.29 11.57 -13.20
C TYR A 128 5.59 12.34 -13.05
N LYS A 129 5.54 13.44 -12.32
CA LYS A 129 6.75 14.19 -12.02
C LYS A 129 7.62 13.34 -11.10
N ILE A 130 8.78 12.92 -11.57
CA ILE A 130 9.75 12.11 -10.81
C ILE A 130 9.94 12.64 -9.38
N LYS A 131 9.94 13.97 -9.22
CA LYS A 131 10.00 14.61 -7.90
C LYS A 131 8.85 14.21 -6.97
N GLU A 132 7.64 14.08 -7.50
CA GLU A 132 6.48 13.68 -6.69
C GLU A 132 6.59 12.22 -6.24
N VAL A 133 7.01 11.33 -7.15
CA VAL A 133 7.22 9.91 -6.85
C VAL A 133 8.27 9.73 -5.76
N LEU A 134 9.41 10.41 -5.88
CA LEU A 134 10.47 10.39 -4.87
C LEU A 134 9.98 10.95 -3.52
N THR A 135 9.22 12.05 -3.56
CA THR A 135 8.64 12.62 -2.34
C THR A 135 7.71 11.63 -1.63
N PHE A 136 6.83 10.93 -2.39
CA PHE A 136 5.96 9.90 -1.82
C PHE A 136 6.77 8.72 -1.23
N ALA A 137 7.81 8.28 -1.91
CA ALA A 137 8.65 7.20 -1.44
C ALA A 137 9.43 7.58 -0.16
N LEU A 138 9.94 8.81 -0.07
CA LEU A 138 10.60 9.33 1.13
C LEU A 138 9.64 9.48 2.30
N ILE A 139 8.45 10.04 2.09
CA ILE A 139 7.41 10.13 3.12
C ILE A 139 7.05 8.72 3.60
N GLY A 140 6.91 7.76 2.68
CA GLY A 140 6.64 6.38 3.02
C GLY A 140 7.72 5.75 3.88
N ALA A 141 9.00 5.94 3.52
CA ALA A 141 10.12 5.46 4.30
C ALA A 141 10.11 6.01 5.74
N CYS A 142 9.84 7.30 5.90
CA CYS A 142 9.73 7.94 7.22
C CYS A 142 8.52 7.44 8.03
N LEU A 143 7.39 7.17 7.39
CA LEU A 143 6.17 6.71 8.05
C LEU A 143 6.16 5.21 8.36
N THR A 144 6.96 4.41 7.66
CA THR A 144 7.02 2.94 7.83
C THR A 144 7.10 2.50 9.29
N PRO A 145 8.03 3.03 10.12
CA PRO A 145 8.16 2.60 11.50
C PRO A 145 6.90 2.81 12.33
N PHE A 146 6.24 3.95 12.13
CA PHE A 146 5.03 4.29 12.87
C PHE A 146 3.85 3.42 12.45
N ILE A 147 3.63 3.28 11.15
CA ILE A 147 2.54 2.48 10.59
C ILE A 147 2.73 1.00 10.94
N PHE A 148 3.93 0.45 10.78
CA PHE A 148 4.18 -0.96 11.09
C PHE A 148 4.08 -1.25 12.58
N LYS A 149 4.57 -0.35 13.45
CA LYS A 149 4.39 -0.47 14.90
C LYS A 149 2.91 -0.45 15.27
N PHE A 150 2.14 0.46 14.69
CA PHE A 150 0.69 0.55 14.90
C PHE A 150 0.00 -0.77 14.51
N TYR A 151 0.28 -1.30 13.32
CA TYR A 151 -0.29 -2.57 12.87
C TYR A 151 0.17 -3.76 13.71
N ASN A 152 1.43 -3.79 14.13
CA ASN A 152 1.94 -4.85 15.00
C ASN A 152 1.22 -4.88 16.35
N VAL A 153 0.96 -3.72 16.96
CA VAL A 153 0.17 -3.64 18.20
C VAL A 153 -1.25 -4.18 18.00
N LEU A 154 -1.89 -3.84 16.89
CA LEU A 154 -3.24 -4.33 16.58
C LEU A 154 -3.27 -5.82 16.23
N ALA A 155 -2.18 -6.34 15.69
CA ALA A 155 -2.06 -7.71 15.19
C ALA A 155 -1.47 -8.70 16.21
N GLN A 156 -1.06 -8.24 17.41
CA GLN A 156 -0.35 -9.07 18.42
C GLN A 156 -0.99 -10.42 18.72
N ASP A 157 -2.28 -10.61 18.48
CA ASP A 157 -2.98 -11.89 18.70
C ASP A 157 -3.57 -12.48 17.40
N VAL A 158 -3.12 -12.03 16.24
CA VAL A 158 -3.68 -12.46 14.93
C VAL A 158 -2.82 -13.54 14.29
N TYR A 159 -1.52 -13.62 14.67
CA TYR A 159 -0.52 -14.57 14.17
C TYR A 159 -0.32 -15.77 15.07
#